data_cbbd49808839abdca045a2d70416064c
#
_entry.id   cbbd49808839abdca045a2d70416064c
#
_cell.length_a   1.000
_cell.length_b   1.000
_cell.length_c   1.000
_cell.angle_alpha   90.00
_cell.angle_beta   90.00
_cell.angle_gamma   90.00
#
_symmetry.space_group_name_H-M   'P 1'
#
loop_
_entity.id
_entity.type
_entity.pdbx_description
1 polymer ?
#
loop_
_entity_poly.entity_id
_entity_poly.type
_entity_poly.pdbx_seq_one_letter_code
_entity_poly.pdbx_strand_id
1 'polypeptide(L)'
;DSSTIEVDRLELNRLVLEGLNQSYEEQESTQQDLTFQTLEDELSKKLDVEHINTDILRTLGLIKSGKYNNAAALIADSNHYKGIDVIRFGANINEIMDREILDHISILEMYHRVLNMYKKYYQYEKIEGSLRISKEKIPEEAFREALANSLVHRLWDINARIRVSMFEDKIEITS
;
A
#
# COMPACT_ATOMS: atom_id res chain seq x y z
N ASP A 1 32.33 -1.07 -4.00
CA ASP A 1 31.01 -0.68 -4.44
C ASP A 1 29.96 -1.14 -3.43
N SER A 2 29.55 -0.21 -2.55
CA SER A 2 28.62 -0.52 -1.44
C SER A 2 27.24 -0.96 -1.91
N SER A 3 26.78 -0.47 -3.06
CA SER A 3 25.48 -0.82 -3.64
C SER A 3 25.41 -2.26 -4.14
N THR A 4 26.49 -2.78 -4.73
CA THR A 4 26.58 -4.17 -5.19
C THR A 4 26.57 -5.13 -4.01
N ILE A 5 27.28 -4.81 -2.93
CA ILE A 5 27.31 -5.62 -1.71
C ILE A 5 25.92 -5.65 -1.02
N GLU A 6 25.21 -4.54 -1.04
CA GLU A 6 23.87 -4.45 -0.44
C GLU A 6 22.84 -5.29 -1.22
N VAL A 7 22.88 -5.25 -2.56
CA VAL A 7 22.06 -6.08 -3.43
C VAL A 7 22.34 -7.58 -3.21
N ASP A 8 23.62 -7.94 -3.15
CA ASP A 8 24.03 -9.35 -2.92
C ASP A 8 23.53 -9.87 -1.56
N ARG A 9 23.53 -9.04 -0.53
CA ARG A 9 23.01 -9.43 0.80
C ARG A 9 21.50 -9.64 0.79
N LEU A 10 20.77 -8.78 0.09
CA LEU A 10 19.31 -8.90 -0.05
C LEU A 10 18.94 -10.17 -0.81
N GLU A 11 19.64 -10.44 -1.90
CA GLU A 11 19.41 -11.66 -2.69
C GLU A 11 19.74 -12.93 -1.91
N LEU A 12 20.86 -12.93 -1.18
CA LEU A 12 21.22 -14.03 -0.31
C LEU A 12 20.18 -14.28 0.78
N ASN A 13 19.70 -13.22 1.43
CA ASN A 13 18.64 -13.35 2.43
C ASN A 13 17.35 -13.96 1.86
N ARG A 14 16.96 -13.57 0.63
CA ARG A 14 15.82 -14.17 -0.04
C ARG A 14 16.00 -15.66 -0.31
N LEU A 15 17.15 -16.05 -0.83
CA LEU A 15 17.46 -17.46 -1.07
C LEU A 15 17.42 -18.29 0.22
N VAL A 16 17.95 -17.73 1.31
CA VAL A 16 17.89 -18.39 2.64
C VAL A 16 16.44 -18.53 3.11
N LEU A 17 15.60 -17.50 2.94
CA LEU A 17 14.20 -17.51 3.34
C LEU A 17 13.37 -18.48 2.51
N GLU A 18 13.60 -18.53 1.20
CA GLU A 18 12.99 -19.54 0.32
C GLU A 18 13.37 -20.95 0.77
N GLY A 19 14.64 -21.17 1.12
CA GLY A 19 15.13 -22.43 1.65
C GLY A 19 14.50 -22.82 2.99
N LEU A 20 14.12 -21.83 3.82
CA LEU A 20 13.42 -22.03 5.09
C LEU A 20 11.90 -22.03 4.94
N ASN A 21 11.39 -21.81 3.73
CA ASN A 21 9.96 -21.68 3.40
C ASN A 21 9.26 -20.58 4.23
N GLN A 22 9.96 -19.46 4.42
CA GLN A 22 9.47 -18.27 5.12
C GLN A 22 9.44 -17.07 4.19
N SER A 23 8.35 -16.31 4.18
CA SER A 23 8.30 -15.01 3.52
C SER A 23 8.89 -13.90 4.39
N TYR A 24 9.27 -12.78 3.77
CA TYR A 24 9.73 -11.60 4.51
C TYR A 24 8.66 -11.10 5.50
N GLU A 25 7.40 -11.10 5.08
CA GLU A 25 6.27 -10.64 5.88
C GLU A 25 6.05 -11.47 7.14
N GLU A 26 6.40 -12.76 7.11
CA GLU A 26 6.25 -13.68 8.26
C GLU A 26 7.39 -13.58 9.28
N GLN A 27 8.50 -12.92 8.92
CA GLN A 27 9.62 -12.74 9.84
C GLN A 27 9.26 -11.79 10.97
N GLU A 28 9.90 -11.99 12.13
CA GLU A 28 9.81 -11.07 13.25
C GLU A 28 10.24 -9.67 12.83
N SER A 29 9.40 -8.68 13.11
CA SER A 29 9.70 -7.27 12.83
C SER A 29 10.74 -6.73 13.81
N THR A 30 11.61 -5.87 13.34
CA THR A 30 12.47 -5.05 14.19
C THR A 30 11.67 -4.00 14.98
N GLN A 31 10.47 -3.65 14.51
CA GLN A 31 9.54 -2.76 15.18
C GLN A 31 8.52 -3.57 15.97
N GLN A 32 8.53 -3.42 17.30
CA GLN A 32 7.61 -4.09 18.22
C GLN A 32 6.66 -3.13 18.94
N ASP A 33 6.93 -1.83 18.91
CA ASP A 33 6.06 -0.79 19.46
C ASP A 33 5.11 -0.30 18.35
N LEU A 34 4.07 -1.08 18.09
CA LEU A 34 3.13 -0.85 17.00
C LEU A 34 1.73 -0.52 17.51
N THR A 35 1.05 0.38 16.80
CA THR A 35 -0.37 0.72 16.99
C THR A 35 -1.16 0.44 15.72
N PHE A 36 -2.47 0.17 15.85
CA PHE A 36 -3.31 -0.35 14.77
C PHE A 36 -4.65 0.37 14.66
N GLN A 37 -4.67 1.69 14.85
CA GLN A 37 -5.92 2.46 14.78
C GLN A 37 -6.54 2.40 13.37
N THR A 38 -5.72 2.53 12.32
CA THR A 38 -6.18 2.43 10.94
C THR A 38 -6.80 1.06 10.64
N LEU A 39 -6.17 -0.02 11.10
CA LEU A 39 -6.73 -1.38 10.96
C LEU A 39 -8.04 -1.53 11.75
N GLU A 40 -8.09 -1.01 12.97
CA GLU A 40 -9.30 -1.04 13.80
C GLU A 40 -10.47 -0.33 13.11
N ASP A 41 -10.23 0.85 12.54
CA ASP A 41 -11.23 1.62 11.81
C ASP A 41 -11.75 0.85 10.58
N GLU A 42 -10.87 0.17 9.84
CA GLU A 42 -11.25 -0.65 8.70
C GLU A 42 -12.08 -1.89 9.10
N LEU A 43 -11.68 -2.57 10.16
CA LEU A 43 -12.40 -3.75 10.66
C LEU A 43 -13.76 -3.37 11.25
N SER A 44 -13.87 -2.24 11.93
CA SER A 44 -15.15 -1.78 12.47
C SER A 44 -16.16 -1.40 11.39
N LYS A 45 -15.71 -0.92 10.22
CA LYS A 45 -16.56 -0.63 9.06
C LYS A 45 -17.06 -1.86 8.33
N LYS A 46 -16.25 -2.92 8.27
CA LYS A 46 -16.52 -4.12 7.46
C LYS A 46 -17.01 -5.32 8.26
N LEU A 47 -16.56 -5.40 9.49
CA LEU A 47 -16.88 -6.47 10.43
C LEU A 47 -17.32 -5.79 11.73
N ASP A 48 -18.20 -6.38 12.47
CA ASP A 48 -18.69 -5.84 13.76
C ASP A 48 -17.63 -5.98 14.87
N VAL A 49 -16.46 -5.38 14.64
CA VAL A 49 -15.30 -5.39 15.55
C VAL A 49 -15.12 -3.98 16.10
N GLU A 50 -15.42 -3.76 17.38
CA GLU A 50 -15.26 -2.45 18.01
C GLU A 50 -13.80 -2.13 18.34
N HIS A 51 -13.04 -3.12 18.85
CA HIS A 51 -11.65 -2.95 19.26
C HIS A 51 -10.80 -4.14 18.85
N ILE A 52 -9.56 -3.85 18.42
CA ILE A 52 -8.56 -4.87 18.15
C ILE A 52 -7.91 -5.32 19.45
N ASN A 53 -7.81 -6.63 19.62
CA ASN A 53 -7.07 -7.27 20.69
C ASN A 53 -5.99 -8.21 20.15
N THR A 54 -5.18 -8.76 21.03
CA THR A 54 -4.09 -9.69 20.68
C THR A 54 -4.60 -10.94 19.95
N ASP A 55 -5.79 -11.43 20.28
CA ASP A 55 -6.35 -12.62 19.63
C ASP A 55 -6.73 -12.35 18.18
N ILE A 56 -7.29 -11.19 17.88
CA ILE A 56 -7.57 -10.75 16.50
C ILE A 56 -6.26 -10.62 15.72
N LEU A 57 -5.25 -9.98 16.27
CA LEU A 57 -3.94 -9.82 15.62
C LEU A 57 -3.28 -11.19 15.36
N ARG A 58 -3.42 -12.13 16.28
CA ARG A 58 -2.94 -13.51 16.10
C ARG A 58 -3.71 -14.24 15.01
N THR A 59 -5.03 -14.10 14.97
CA THR A 59 -5.89 -14.69 13.94
C THR A 59 -5.57 -14.15 12.54
N LEU A 60 -5.22 -12.87 12.45
CA LEU A 60 -4.77 -12.23 11.20
C LEU A 60 -3.33 -12.63 10.80
N GLY A 61 -2.63 -13.39 11.63
CA GLY A 61 -1.24 -13.79 11.36
C GLY A 61 -0.21 -12.69 11.57
N LEU A 62 -0.53 -11.66 12.36
CA LEU A 62 0.36 -10.51 12.63
C LEU A 62 1.23 -10.70 13.88
N ILE A 63 0.85 -11.62 14.75
CA ILE A 63 1.59 -12.00 15.95
C ILE A 63 1.91 -13.50 15.89
N LYS A 64 3.17 -13.83 16.13
CA LYS A 64 3.65 -15.20 16.30
C LYS A 64 4.59 -15.27 17.51
N SER A 65 4.36 -16.21 18.41
CA SER A 65 5.17 -16.36 19.63
C SER A 65 5.31 -15.07 20.46
N GLY A 66 4.24 -14.26 20.52
CA GLY A 66 4.19 -13.01 21.26
C GLY A 66 4.92 -11.83 20.60
N LYS A 67 5.36 -11.99 19.35
CA LYS A 67 6.08 -10.96 18.58
C LYS A 67 5.36 -10.58 17.31
N TYR A 68 5.42 -9.29 16.96
CA TYR A 68 4.93 -8.79 15.68
C TYR A 68 5.87 -9.19 14.54
N ASN A 69 5.29 -9.58 13.42
CA ASN A 69 6.02 -9.82 12.18
C ASN A 69 6.05 -8.56 11.28
N ASN A 70 6.73 -8.65 10.13
CA ASN A 70 6.82 -7.54 9.19
C ASN A 70 5.46 -7.18 8.57
N ALA A 71 4.55 -8.13 8.39
CA ALA A 71 3.18 -7.85 7.96
C ALA A 71 2.46 -6.93 8.97
N ALA A 72 2.63 -7.15 10.27
CA ALA A 72 2.09 -6.27 11.30
C ALA A 72 2.67 -4.85 11.18
N ALA A 73 3.98 -4.71 10.98
CA ALA A 73 4.62 -3.41 10.80
C ALA A 73 4.11 -2.67 9.56
N LEU A 74 3.86 -3.37 8.44
CA LEU A 74 3.28 -2.79 7.23
C LEU A 74 1.87 -2.25 7.43
N ILE A 75 1.06 -2.92 8.23
CA ILE A 75 -0.34 -2.54 8.53
C ILE A 75 -0.43 -1.54 9.69
N ALA A 76 0.59 -1.46 10.54
CA ALA A 76 0.62 -0.54 11.67
C ALA A 76 0.50 0.92 11.23
N ASP A 77 -0.03 1.77 12.11
CA ASP A 77 -0.25 3.21 11.82
C ASP A 77 1.01 3.95 11.40
N SER A 78 2.16 3.54 11.95
CA SER A 78 3.48 4.10 11.64
C SER A 78 4.51 2.98 11.49
N ASN A 79 5.39 3.10 10.49
CA ASN A 79 6.42 2.13 10.20
C ASN A 79 7.65 2.78 9.53
N HIS A 80 8.65 1.98 9.19
CA HIS A 80 9.89 2.44 8.55
C HIS A 80 9.92 2.25 7.02
N TYR A 81 8.84 1.76 6.42
CA TYR A 81 8.83 1.45 4.99
C TYR A 81 8.60 2.69 4.13
N LYS A 82 9.32 2.77 3.02
CA LYS A 82 8.93 3.62 1.89
C LYS A 82 7.74 2.99 1.20
N GLY A 83 6.76 3.79 0.82
CA GLY A 83 5.51 3.30 0.29
C GLY A 83 5.28 3.66 -1.17
N ILE A 84 4.52 4.71 -1.41
CA ILE A 84 4.03 5.08 -2.74
C ILE A 84 4.41 6.53 -3.05
N ASP A 85 4.91 6.76 -4.26
CA ASP A 85 5.01 8.09 -4.88
C ASP A 85 3.93 8.18 -5.96
N VAL A 86 2.85 8.89 -5.67
CA VAL A 86 1.74 9.09 -6.59
C VAL A 86 1.79 10.48 -7.20
N ILE A 87 1.75 10.56 -8.52
CA ILE A 87 1.91 11.80 -9.28
C ILE A 87 0.77 11.91 -10.30
N ARG A 88 0.09 13.05 -10.33
CA ARG A 88 -0.81 13.43 -11.41
C ARG A 88 -0.11 14.42 -12.33
N PHE A 89 0.12 14.02 -13.57
CA PHE A 89 0.70 14.87 -14.60
C PHE A 89 -0.37 15.69 -15.32
N GLY A 90 0.03 16.84 -15.86
CA GLY A 90 -0.78 17.67 -16.72
C GLY A 90 -0.73 17.20 -18.18
N ALA A 91 -0.58 18.14 -19.12
CA ALA A 91 -0.53 17.84 -20.56
C ALA A 91 0.68 16.98 -20.95
N ASN A 92 1.76 17.02 -20.16
CA ASN A 92 2.97 16.24 -20.39
C ASN A 92 3.68 15.96 -19.04
N ILE A 93 4.72 15.14 -19.08
CA ILE A 93 5.48 14.71 -17.89
C ILE A 93 6.25 15.84 -17.17
N ASN A 94 6.39 17.01 -17.80
CA ASN A 94 7.04 18.17 -17.19
C ASN A 94 6.07 19.01 -16.34
N GLU A 95 4.77 18.72 -16.44
CA GLU A 95 3.73 19.40 -15.67
C GLU A 95 3.20 18.48 -14.58
N ILE A 96 3.56 18.77 -13.34
CA ILE A 96 3.04 18.04 -12.17
C ILE A 96 1.88 18.87 -11.61
N MET A 97 0.68 18.30 -11.67
CA MET A 97 -0.55 18.94 -11.14
C MET A 97 -0.78 18.61 -9.68
N ASP A 98 -0.41 17.40 -9.27
CA ASP A 98 -0.58 16.91 -7.92
C ASP A 98 0.44 15.82 -7.61
N ARG A 99 0.89 15.72 -6.36
CA ARG A 99 1.83 14.68 -5.93
C ARG A 99 1.73 14.44 -4.45
N GLU A 100 1.72 13.17 -4.06
CA GLU A 100 1.90 12.75 -2.68
C GLU A 100 2.98 11.67 -2.57
N ILE A 101 3.84 11.80 -1.56
CA ILE A 101 4.79 10.77 -1.16
C ILE A 101 4.27 10.17 0.13
N LEU A 102 3.89 8.90 0.07
CA LEU A 102 3.24 8.16 1.14
C LEU A 102 4.23 7.17 1.74
N ASP A 103 5.03 7.65 2.69
CA ASP A 103 6.04 6.85 3.39
C ASP A 103 5.67 6.71 4.87
N HIS A 104 6.13 5.62 5.50
CA HIS A 104 6.10 5.43 6.96
C HIS A 104 4.71 5.38 7.60
N ILE A 105 3.71 5.10 6.82
CA ILE A 105 2.31 4.95 7.24
C ILE A 105 1.79 3.55 6.87
N SER A 106 0.65 3.17 7.44
CA SER A 106 -0.03 1.92 7.11
C SER A 106 -0.26 1.78 5.60
N ILE A 107 -0.05 0.58 5.06
CA ILE A 107 -0.41 0.28 3.65
C ILE A 107 -1.91 0.49 3.39
N LEU A 108 -2.76 0.35 4.39
CA LEU A 108 -4.19 0.66 4.30
C LEU A 108 -4.42 2.16 4.05
N GLU A 109 -3.70 3.00 4.78
CA GLU A 109 -3.73 4.46 4.59
C GLU A 109 -3.17 4.86 3.22
N MET A 110 -2.06 4.25 2.80
CA MET A 110 -1.50 4.47 1.45
C MET A 110 -2.54 4.17 0.37
N TYR A 111 -3.19 3.02 0.46
CA TYR A 111 -4.24 2.59 -0.47
C TYR A 111 -5.38 3.61 -0.55
N HIS A 112 -5.91 4.06 0.58
CA HIS A 112 -7.00 5.03 0.62
C HIS A 112 -6.61 6.39 0.06
N ARG A 113 -5.43 6.87 0.33
CA ARG A 113 -4.96 8.18 -0.15
C ARG A 113 -4.74 8.17 -1.66
N VAL A 114 -4.16 7.10 -2.22
CA VAL A 114 -4.03 6.94 -3.67
C VAL A 114 -5.40 6.83 -4.34
N LEU A 115 -6.33 6.08 -3.74
CA LEU A 115 -7.69 5.97 -4.24
C LEU A 115 -8.44 7.31 -4.22
N ASN A 116 -8.22 8.14 -3.20
CA ASN A 116 -8.79 9.48 -3.14
C ASN A 116 -8.27 10.38 -4.28
N MET A 117 -6.98 10.31 -4.60
CA MET A 117 -6.42 11.04 -5.74
C MET A 117 -7.00 10.53 -7.06
N TYR A 118 -7.17 9.21 -7.21
CA TYR A 118 -7.87 8.63 -8.35
C TYR A 118 -9.28 9.22 -8.50
N LYS A 119 -10.08 9.23 -7.46
CA LYS A 119 -11.46 9.75 -7.48
C LYS A 119 -11.50 11.23 -7.87
N LYS A 120 -10.57 12.01 -7.35
CA LYS A 120 -10.45 13.44 -7.66
C LYS A 120 -10.27 13.72 -9.16
N TYR A 121 -9.50 12.88 -9.88
CA TYR A 121 -9.12 13.16 -11.27
C TYR A 121 -9.84 12.33 -12.32
N TYR A 122 -10.40 11.18 -11.96
CA TYR A 122 -10.98 10.23 -12.92
C TYR A 122 -12.46 9.98 -12.74
N GLN A 123 -13.06 10.44 -11.65
CA GLN A 123 -14.51 10.40 -11.45
C GLN A 123 -15.12 11.80 -11.67
N TYR A 124 -16.23 11.86 -12.35
CA TYR A 124 -16.97 13.08 -12.61
C TYR A 124 -18.47 12.82 -12.72
N GLU A 125 -19.26 13.86 -12.53
CA GLU A 125 -20.71 13.81 -12.71
C GLU A 125 -21.09 14.42 -14.06
N LYS A 126 -22.00 13.77 -14.76
CA LYS A 126 -22.62 14.25 -16.00
C LYS A 126 -24.10 14.45 -15.78
N ILE A 127 -24.61 15.58 -16.26
CA ILE A 127 -26.04 15.86 -16.25
C ILE A 127 -26.63 15.39 -17.58
N GLU A 128 -27.55 14.44 -17.54
CA GLU A 128 -28.32 13.96 -18.69
C GLU A 128 -29.81 14.18 -18.42
N GLY A 129 -30.38 15.22 -19.06
CA GLY A 129 -31.72 15.68 -18.76
C GLY A 129 -31.89 16.18 -17.34
N SER A 130 -32.74 15.53 -16.53
CA SER A 130 -32.93 15.84 -15.10
C SER A 130 -32.12 14.94 -14.18
N LEU A 131 -31.32 14.01 -14.73
CA LEU A 131 -30.55 13.02 -13.98
C LEU A 131 -29.09 13.42 -13.87
N ARG A 132 -28.52 13.18 -12.68
CA ARG A 132 -27.10 13.32 -12.40
C ARG A 132 -26.49 11.91 -12.40
N ILE A 133 -25.57 11.66 -13.34
CA ILE A 133 -24.95 10.35 -13.54
C ILE A 133 -23.48 10.43 -13.22
N SER A 134 -23.00 9.51 -12.37
CA SER A 134 -21.57 9.34 -12.11
C SER A 134 -20.89 8.63 -13.27
N LYS A 135 -19.76 9.15 -13.72
CA LYS A 135 -18.95 8.61 -14.81
C LYS A 135 -17.50 8.42 -14.36
N GLU A 136 -16.82 7.49 -14.98
CA GLU A 136 -15.41 7.18 -14.75
C GLU A 136 -14.63 7.28 -16.06
N LYS A 137 -13.54 8.04 -16.06
CA LYS A 137 -12.59 8.04 -17.19
C LYS A 137 -11.80 6.75 -17.27
N ILE A 138 -11.45 6.19 -16.11
CA ILE A 138 -10.77 4.92 -15.92
C ILE A 138 -11.59 4.11 -14.92
N PRO A 139 -11.91 2.84 -15.21
CA PRO A 139 -12.73 2.04 -14.29
C PRO A 139 -12.12 1.90 -12.90
N GLU A 140 -12.87 2.25 -11.86
CA GLU A 140 -12.42 2.19 -10.47
C GLU A 140 -12.03 0.77 -10.05
N GLU A 141 -12.82 -0.21 -10.43
CA GLU A 141 -12.58 -1.61 -10.07
C GLU A 141 -11.21 -2.10 -10.58
N ALA A 142 -10.90 -1.82 -11.85
CA ALA A 142 -9.61 -2.18 -12.44
C ALA A 142 -8.44 -1.47 -11.74
N PHE A 143 -8.59 -0.19 -11.42
CA PHE A 143 -7.57 0.56 -10.71
C PHE A 143 -7.36 0.05 -9.29
N ARG A 144 -8.44 -0.22 -8.55
CA ARG A 144 -8.37 -0.78 -7.18
C ARG A 144 -7.66 -2.12 -7.15
N GLU A 145 -7.99 -3.00 -8.10
CA GLU A 145 -7.33 -4.31 -8.21
C GLU A 145 -5.84 -4.16 -8.50
N ALA A 146 -5.46 -3.34 -9.47
CA ALA A 146 -4.07 -3.11 -9.83
C ALA A 146 -3.27 -2.50 -8.65
N LEU A 147 -3.86 -1.54 -7.93
CA LEU A 147 -3.24 -0.93 -6.76
C LEU A 147 -3.06 -1.93 -5.62
N ALA A 148 -4.10 -2.71 -5.30
CA ALA A 148 -4.02 -3.73 -4.26
C ALA A 148 -2.96 -4.78 -4.61
N ASN A 149 -2.92 -5.26 -5.85
CA ASN A 149 -1.92 -6.22 -6.31
C ASN A 149 -0.50 -5.65 -6.20
N SER A 150 -0.29 -4.38 -6.52
CA SER A 150 1.03 -3.74 -6.38
C SER A 150 1.51 -3.70 -4.93
N LEU A 151 0.61 -3.50 -3.97
CA LEU A 151 0.93 -3.49 -2.54
C LEU A 151 1.18 -4.90 -1.99
N VAL A 152 0.39 -5.89 -2.42
CA VAL A 152 0.49 -7.28 -1.96
C VAL A 152 1.73 -7.97 -2.51
N HIS A 153 2.06 -7.75 -3.78
CA HIS A 153 3.17 -8.44 -4.45
C HIS A 153 4.49 -7.68 -4.42
N ARG A 154 4.52 -6.51 -3.82
CA ARG A 154 5.76 -5.77 -3.66
C ARG A 154 6.75 -6.52 -2.77
N LEU A 155 8.02 -6.39 -3.10
CA LEU A 155 9.14 -6.85 -2.28
C LEU A 155 9.47 -5.78 -1.22
N TRP A 156 8.90 -5.90 -0.03
CA TRP A 156 9.01 -4.90 1.04
C TRP A 156 10.38 -4.84 1.72
N ASP A 157 11.22 -5.81 1.51
CA ASP A 157 12.63 -5.80 1.90
C ASP A 157 13.50 -4.86 1.06
N ILE A 158 13.00 -4.39 -0.09
CA ILE A 158 13.66 -3.39 -0.93
C ILE A 158 13.23 -1.97 -0.50
N ASN A 159 14.22 -1.11 -0.25
CA ASN A 159 14.00 0.29 0.11
C ASN A 159 13.70 1.17 -1.12
N ALA A 160 12.60 0.89 -1.81
CA ALA A 160 12.13 1.64 -2.98
C ALA A 160 10.65 2.01 -2.81
N ARG A 161 10.11 2.84 -3.68
CA ARG A 161 8.69 3.19 -3.70
C ARG A 161 8.00 2.54 -4.89
N ILE A 162 6.72 2.20 -4.69
CA ILE A 162 5.80 2.01 -5.82
C ILE A 162 5.55 3.39 -6.42
N ARG A 163 5.62 3.51 -7.73
CA ARG A 163 5.24 4.74 -8.43
C ARG A 163 3.88 4.56 -9.08
N VAL A 164 2.98 5.48 -8.80
CA VAL A 164 1.68 5.59 -9.46
C VAL A 164 1.68 6.87 -10.29
N SER A 165 1.76 6.73 -11.60
CA SER A 165 1.78 7.85 -12.54
C SER A 165 0.41 7.97 -13.20
N MET A 166 -0.27 9.08 -12.91
CA MET A 166 -1.62 9.39 -13.39
C MET A 166 -1.56 10.39 -14.53
N PHE A 167 -2.00 9.97 -15.71
CA PHE A 167 -2.12 10.80 -16.92
C PHE A 167 -3.59 11.10 -17.21
N GLU A 168 -3.88 11.86 -18.24
CA GLU A 168 -5.26 12.21 -18.58
C GLU A 168 -6.12 10.98 -18.91
N ASP A 169 -5.55 10.02 -19.64
CA ASP A 169 -6.25 8.87 -20.23
C ASP A 169 -5.77 7.50 -19.73
N LYS A 170 -4.75 7.48 -18.87
CA LYS A 170 -4.18 6.24 -18.33
C LYS A 170 -3.55 6.44 -16.96
N ILE A 171 -3.39 5.32 -16.24
CA ILE A 171 -2.60 5.22 -15.01
C ILE A 171 -1.57 4.11 -15.17
N GLU A 172 -0.34 4.39 -14.81
CA GLU A 172 0.75 3.41 -14.77
C GLU A 172 1.18 3.16 -13.33
N ILE A 173 1.30 1.90 -12.95
CA ILE A 173 1.80 1.48 -11.63
C ILE A 173 3.07 0.67 -11.86
N THR A 174 4.18 1.12 -11.25
CA THR A 174 5.50 0.48 -11.33
C THR A 174 6.09 0.30 -9.94
N SER A 175 6.71 -0.80 -9.72
CA SER A 175 7.40 -1.13 -8.47
C SER A 175 8.88 -1.42 -8.68
#